data_9626769853b1b92431b52dac263c77b8
#
_entry.id   9626769853b1b92431b52dac263c77b8
#
_cell.length_a   1.000
_cell.length_b   1.000
_cell.length_c   1.000
_cell.angle_alpha   90.00
_cell.angle_beta   90.00
_cell.angle_gamma   90.00
#
_symmetry.space_group_name_H-M   'P 1'
#
loop_
_entity.id
_entity.type
_entity.pdbx_description
1 polymer ?
#
loop_
_entity_poly.entity_id
_entity_poly.type
_entity_poly.pdbx_seq_one_letter_code
_entity_poly.pdbx_strand_id
1 'polypeptide(L)'
;MVIDEHRLSSLDLRGCPNLKCVEVTNGGNLTSIQLDTCKKLETFNCCANFSIGSLDLLLMPNLKSLKCDYNKIESLDLSASQNLETLSCVSNSLTRLDLSNCKKLITINCKKCPLTSLDCSQLNLLTNIDFSECNQMEDFPKLPKGIKSITCERFPPIANADLSLFPDLTNLKAPYCELKAFDASKCRNLVSLNLWGNHIAALDLSGLNHLDYKSVDTPQKITLGAERIPNKSSLWRLYLPENVDLGKIYSYDYTDDVARRYYSLYTEYFTGDDGIQRPSFVANHLDLDNNLFVYNYKTNLFYEEEGKQKEILMDVYVAAKQVPSGVEDLAAEKTVKGVVYYDLQGHESAVPFSGFNIEVTQFTDGTSQSKKIIK
;
A
#
# COMPACT_ATOMS: atom_id res chain seq x y z
N MET A 1 18.67 -6.85 -31.90
CA MET A 1 17.54 -7.43 -32.65
C MET A 1 16.26 -6.95 -31.97
N VAL A 2 15.31 -6.47 -32.77
CA VAL A 2 14.00 -6.03 -32.27
C VAL A 2 12.91 -6.72 -33.09
N ILE A 3 11.95 -7.35 -32.43
CA ILE A 3 10.75 -7.96 -33.00
C ILE A 3 9.57 -7.49 -32.14
N ASP A 4 8.64 -6.78 -32.74
CA ASP A 4 7.48 -6.23 -32.05
C ASP A 4 6.19 -6.61 -32.77
N GLU A 5 5.05 -6.65 -32.06
CA GLU A 5 3.71 -6.98 -32.57
C GLU A 5 3.69 -8.27 -33.46
N HIS A 6 4.33 -9.32 -33.00
CA HIS A 6 4.55 -10.54 -33.78
C HIS A 6 3.53 -11.65 -33.43
N ARG A 7 3.47 -12.68 -34.31
CA ARG A 7 2.64 -13.88 -34.11
C ARG A 7 3.46 -15.16 -33.93
N LEU A 8 4.71 -15.03 -33.48
CA LEU A 8 5.59 -16.17 -33.25
C LEU A 8 5.06 -17.02 -32.10
N SER A 9 5.13 -18.33 -32.21
CA SER A 9 4.89 -19.27 -31.11
C SER A 9 6.19 -19.67 -30.40
N SER A 10 7.31 -19.61 -31.08
CA SER A 10 8.67 -19.85 -30.57
C SER A 10 9.70 -18.98 -31.29
N LEU A 11 10.81 -18.69 -30.60
CA LEU A 11 11.94 -17.96 -31.17
C LEU A 11 13.25 -18.69 -30.83
N ASP A 12 14.00 -19.08 -31.87
CA ASP A 12 15.31 -19.71 -31.72
C ASP A 12 16.42 -18.75 -32.12
N LEU A 13 17.27 -18.36 -31.19
CA LEU A 13 18.41 -17.46 -31.36
C LEU A 13 19.77 -18.15 -31.17
N ARG A 14 19.82 -19.50 -31.10
CA ARG A 14 21.05 -20.25 -30.89
C ARG A 14 22.11 -20.03 -31.95
N GLY A 15 21.72 -19.62 -33.15
CA GLY A 15 22.66 -19.23 -34.21
C GLY A 15 23.26 -17.81 -34.08
N CYS A 16 22.96 -17.06 -33.00
CA CYS A 16 23.27 -15.65 -32.89
C CYS A 16 24.17 -15.30 -31.68
N PRO A 17 25.40 -15.84 -31.56
CA PRO A 17 26.25 -15.74 -30.37
C PRO A 17 26.77 -14.32 -30.09
N ASN A 18 26.65 -13.40 -31.02
CA ASN A 18 27.14 -12.02 -30.89
C ASN A 18 26.05 -11.01 -30.52
N LEU A 19 24.81 -11.46 -30.28
CA LEU A 19 23.74 -10.59 -29.86
C LEU A 19 24.05 -9.98 -28.48
N LYS A 20 23.93 -8.66 -28.39
CA LYS A 20 24.04 -7.89 -27.14
C LYS A 20 22.69 -7.39 -26.64
N CYS A 21 21.77 -7.18 -27.57
CA CYS A 21 20.42 -6.69 -27.27
C CYS A 21 19.39 -7.51 -28.03
N VAL A 22 18.40 -8.01 -27.31
CA VAL A 22 17.22 -8.69 -27.86
C VAL A 22 15.99 -8.05 -27.27
N GLU A 23 15.11 -7.60 -28.13
CA GLU A 23 13.76 -7.14 -27.79
C GLU A 23 12.76 -7.94 -28.61
N VAL A 24 11.88 -8.67 -27.93
CA VAL A 24 10.79 -9.45 -28.55
C VAL A 24 9.54 -9.20 -27.72
N THR A 25 8.67 -8.31 -28.20
CA THR A 25 7.60 -7.74 -27.42
C THR A 25 6.25 -7.86 -28.12
N ASN A 26 5.15 -7.76 -27.35
CA ASN A 26 3.77 -7.70 -27.86
C ASN A 26 3.36 -8.88 -28.75
N GLY A 27 3.78 -10.09 -28.42
CA GLY A 27 3.66 -11.27 -29.26
C GLY A 27 2.68 -12.33 -28.78
N GLY A 28 1.66 -12.04 -28.07
CA GLY A 28 0.53 -12.88 -27.59
C GLY A 28 0.69 -14.41 -27.50
N ASN A 29 1.35 -15.04 -28.46
CA ASN A 29 1.46 -16.49 -28.61
C ASN A 29 2.84 -17.07 -28.29
N LEU A 30 3.85 -16.25 -28.00
CA LEU A 30 5.22 -16.72 -27.79
C LEU A 30 5.32 -17.46 -26.46
N THR A 31 5.64 -18.75 -26.53
CA THR A 31 5.74 -19.61 -25.34
C THR A 31 7.18 -19.92 -24.95
N SER A 32 8.13 -19.82 -25.88
CA SER A 32 9.53 -20.16 -25.64
C SER A 32 10.50 -19.32 -26.46
N ILE A 33 11.62 -18.98 -25.84
CA ILE A 33 12.75 -18.30 -26.47
C ILE A 33 14.01 -19.10 -26.14
N GLN A 34 14.77 -19.53 -27.19
CA GLN A 34 16.02 -20.26 -27.01
C GLN A 34 17.22 -19.33 -27.19
N LEU A 35 18.00 -19.18 -26.11
CA LEU A 35 19.07 -18.19 -26.01
C LEU A 35 20.43 -18.80 -25.68
N ASP A 36 20.58 -20.13 -25.64
CA ASP A 36 21.71 -20.88 -25.05
C ASP A 36 23.09 -20.44 -25.54
N THR A 37 23.19 -19.86 -26.71
CA THR A 37 24.46 -19.37 -27.26
C THR A 37 24.67 -17.87 -27.15
N CYS A 38 23.67 -17.12 -26.70
CA CYS A 38 23.70 -15.65 -26.62
C CYS A 38 24.50 -15.11 -25.44
N LYS A 39 25.70 -15.65 -25.18
CA LYS A 39 26.55 -15.34 -24.01
C LYS A 39 26.96 -13.88 -23.87
N LYS A 40 26.88 -13.10 -24.96
CA LYS A 40 27.22 -11.67 -24.98
C LYS A 40 26.01 -10.77 -24.70
N LEU A 41 24.84 -11.36 -24.39
CA LEU A 41 23.62 -10.59 -24.19
C LEU A 41 23.74 -9.69 -22.93
N GLU A 42 23.55 -8.41 -23.15
CA GLU A 42 23.58 -7.37 -22.11
C GLU A 42 22.17 -6.88 -21.77
N THR A 43 21.28 -6.84 -22.75
CA THR A 43 19.89 -6.41 -22.60
C THR A 43 18.92 -7.40 -23.20
N PHE A 44 17.97 -7.85 -22.39
CA PHE A 44 16.89 -8.72 -22.85
C PHE A 44 15.53 -8.16 -22.43
N ASN A 45 14.68 -7.90 -23.42
CA ASN A 45 13.32 -7.45 -23.25
C ASN A 45 12.37 -8.43 -23.96
N CYS A 46 11.53 -9.12 -23.19
CA CYS A 46 10.49 -10.03 -23.71
C CYS A 46 9.11 -9.70 -23.10
N CYS A 47 8.83 -8.42 -22.90
CA CYS A 47 7.57 -7.98 -22.31
C CYS A 47 6.35 -8.26 -23.19
N ALA A 48 5.18 -8.42 -22.57
CA ALA A 48 3.87 -8.51 -23.19
C ALA A 48 3.75 -9.65 -24.25
N ASN A 49 4.35 -10.79 -23.96
CA ASN A 49 4.12 -11.99 -24.73
C ASN A 49 3.02 -12.88 -24.16
N PHE A 50 2.59 -12.63 -22.90
CA PHE A 50 1.45 -13.22 -22.19
C PHE A 50 1.47 -14.75 -22.02
N SER A 51 2.43 -15.46 -22.62
CA SER A 51 2.46 -16.92 -22.64
C SER A 51 3.82 -17.52 -22.28
N ILE A 52 4.88 -16.73 -22.10
CA ILE A 52 6.18 -17.22 -21.68
C ILE A 52 6.09 -17.69 -20.22
N GLY A 53 6.29 -19.00 -20.00
CA GLY A 53 6.23 -19.60 -18.66
C GLY A 53 7.59 -19.71 -17.96
N SER A 54 8.69 -19.71 -18.72
CA SER A 54 10.05 -19.81 -18.19
C SER A 54 11.07 -19.14 -19.11
N LEU A 55 12.19 -18.73 -18.52
CA LEU A 55 13.36 -18.20 -19.24
C LEU A 55 14.60 -18.93 -18.73
N ASP A 56 15.41 -19.46 -19.65
CA ASP A 56 16.74 -19.98 -19.30
C ASP A 56 17.78 -18.86 -19.45
N LEU A 57 18.28 -18.39 -18.29
CA LEU A 57 19.24 -17.29 -18.18
C LEU A 57 20.62 -17.73 -17.71
N LEU A 58 20.83 -19.04 -17.45
CA LEU A 58 22.05 -19.59 -16.86
C LEU A 58 23.32 -19.31 -17.68
N LEU A 59 23.18 -19.18 -19.00
CA LEU A 59 24.30 -18.92 -19.89
C LEU A 59 24.49 -17.46 -20.28
N MET A 60 23.90 -16.51 -19.52
CA MET A 60 23.91 -15.06 -19.81
C MET A 60 24.63 -14.24 -18.72
N PRO A 61 25.93 -14.47 -18.48
CA PRO A 61 26.64 -13.82 -17.37
C PRO A 61 26.82 -12.30 -17.58
N ASN A 62 26.62 -11.81 -18.81
CA ASN A 62 26.79 -10.40 -19.14
C ASN A 62 25.48 -9.59 -19.06
N LEU A 63 24.37 -10.23 -18.68
CA LEU A 63 23.07 -9.58 -18.64
C LEU A 63 23.05 -8.45 -17.59
N LYS A 64 22.74 -7.23 -18.05
CA LYS A 64 22.64 -6.01 -17.23
C LYS A 64 21.18 -5.58 -17.07
N SER A 65 20.36 -5.80 -18.07
CA SER A 65 18.95 -5.44 -18.06
C SER A 65 18.07 -6.58 -18.50
N LEU A 66 17.14 -6.97 -17.63
CA LEU A 66 16.09 -7.94 -17.93
C LEU A 66 14.74 -7.27 -17.74
N LYS A 67 13.92 -7.29 -18.81
CA LYS A 67 12.51 -6.93 -18.77
C LYS A 67 11.69 -8.08 -19.31
N CYS A 68 10.83 -8.64 -18.46
CA CYS A 68 9.99 -9.79 -18.81
C CYS A 68 8.54 -9.61 -18.34
N ASP A 69 8.07 -8.36 -18.33
CA ASP A 69 6.74 -7.99 -17.84
C ASP A 69 5.61 -8.64 -18.64
N TYR A 70 4.45 -8.84 -17.98
CA TYR A 70 3.23 -9.36 -18.62
C TYR A 70 3.44 -10.69 -19.32
N ASN A 71 3.95 -11.66 -18.56
CA ASN A 71 4.11 -13.06 -18.97
C ASN A 71 3.49 -14.00 -17.92
N LYS A 72 3.78 -15.29 -18.01
CA LYS A 72 3.33 -16.33 -17.08
C LYS A 72 4.49 -17.00 -16.34
N ILE A 73 5.59 -16.27 -16.13
CA ILE A 73 6.80 -16.81 -15.53
C ILE A 73 6.53 -17.19 -14.08
N GLU A 74 6.70 -18.46 -13.75
CA GLU A 74 6.49 -19.01 -12.42
C GLU A 74 7.77 -19.01 -11.57
N SER A 75 8.93 -19.09 -12.22
CA SER A 75 10.25 -19.05 -11.58
C SER A 75 11.27 -18.36 -12.48
N LEU A 76 12.26 -17.72 -11.84
CA LEU A 76 13.32 -16.99 -12.54
C LEU A 76 14.65 -17.30 -11.84
N ASP A 77 15.50 -18.09 -12.51
CA ASP A 77 16.85 -18.38 -12.00
C ASP A 77 17.82 -17.29 -12.48
N LEU A 78 18.25 -16.44 -11.53
CA LEU A 78 19.19 -15.35 -11.75
C LEU A 78 20.59 -15.65 -11.21
N SER A 79 20.90 -16.91 -10.88
CA SER A 79 22.17 -17.30 -10.26
C SER A 79 23.40 -16.93 -11.07
N ALA A 80 23.29 -16.91 -12.41
CA ALA A 80 24.35 -16.50 -13.33
C ALA A 80 24.36 -14.97 -13.61
N SER A 81 23.34 -14.24 -13.21
CA SER A 81 23.12 -12.83 -13.61
C SER A 81 23.80 -11.82 -12.67
N GLN A 82 25.08 -12.02 -12.36
CA GLN A 82 25.84 -11.19 -11.40
C GLN A 82 26.05 -9.74 -11.85
N ASN A 83 25.85 -9.44 -13.14
CA ASN A 83 25.96 -8.10 -13.71
C ASN A 83 24.62 -7.39 -13.86
N LEU A 84 23.52 -7.98 -13.38
CA LEU A 84 22.19 -7.41 -13.52
C LEU A 84 22.05 -6.11 -12.71
N GLU A 85 21.69 -5.03 -13.41
CA GLU A 85 21.50 -3.68 -12.88
C GLU A 85 20.00 -3.31 -12.82
N THR A 86 19.22 -3.82 -13.76
CA THR A 86 17.77 -3.55 -13.87
C THR A 86 17.00 -4.85 -14.06
N LEU A 87 16.01 -5.06 -13.19
CA LEU A 87 15.06 -6.17 -13.30
C LEU A 87 13.63 -5.61 -13.33
N SER A 88 12.87 -5.96 -14.37
CA SER A 88 11.43 -5.77 -14.44
C SER A 88 10.74 -7.09 -14.76
N CYS A 89 9.85 -7.53 -13.86
CA CYS A 89 9.09 -8.77 -13.98
C CYS A 89 7.60 -8.58 -13.63
N VAL A 90 7.07 -7.42 -13.95
CA VAL A 90 5.68 -7.00 -13.64
C VAL A 90 4.66 -8.02 -14.16
N SER A 91 3.62 -8.30 -13.37
CA SER A 91 2.49 -9.16 -13.78
C SER A 91 2.96 -10.52 -14.33
N ASN A 92 3.70 -11.23 -13.50
CA ASN A 92 4.08 -12.64 -13.68
C ASN A 92 3.50 -13.50 -12.55
N SER A 93 3.76 -14.82 -12.61
CA SER A 93 3.30 -15.79 -11.61
C SER A 93 4.38 -16.13 -10.57
N LEU A 94 5.35 -15.24 -10.36
CA LEU A 94 6.48 -15.45 -9.45
C LEU A 94 6.00 -15.46 -7.99
N THR A 95 6.17 -16.58 -7.30
CA THR A 95 5.90 -16.71 -5.86
C THR A 95 7.15 -16.47 -5.00
N ARG A 96 8.33 -16.57 -5.61
CA ARG A 96 9.65 -16.36 -5.00
C ARG A 96 10.58 -15.66 -5.99
N LEU A 97 11.51 -14.87 -5.48
CA LEU A 97 12.52 -14.20 -6.28
C LEU A 97 13.84 -14.16 -5.49
N ASP A 98 14.80 -15.00 -5.88
CA ASP A 98 16.13 -15.01 -5.29
C ASP A 98 17.05 -14.05 -6.03
N LEU A 99 17.47 -13.00 -5.33
CA LEU A 99 18.34 -11.93 -5.83
C LEU A 99 19.74 -11.98 -5.21
N SER A 100 20.07 -13.04 -4.49
CA SER A 100 21.31 -13.16 -3.70
C SER A 100 22.59 -12.97 -4.51
N ASN A 101 22.58 -13.32 -5.79
CA ASN A 101 23.71 -13.16 -6.72
C ASN A 101 23.70 -11.84 -7.51
N CYS A 102 22.60 -11.07 -7.48
CA CYS A 102 22.42 -9.87 -8.29
C CYS A 102 22.90 -8.58 -7.58
N LYS A 103 24.15 -8.56 -7.08
CA LYS A 103 24.68 -7.47 -6.22
C LYS A 103 24.80 -6.11 -6.91
N LYS A 104 24.66 -6.04 -8.24
CA LYS A 104 24.70 -4.79 -9.00
C LYS A 104 23.32 -4.19 -9.29
N LEU A 105 22.24 -4.81 -8.78
CA LEU A 105 20.89 -4.29 -8.99
C LEU A 105 20.76 -2.87 -8.42
N ILE A 106 20.24 -1.98 -9.26
CA ILE A 106 19.94 -0.57 -9.00
C ILE A 106 18.42 -0.36 -8.95
N THR A 107 17.69 -1.07 -9.83
CA THR A 107 16.24 -0.94 -9.97
C THR A 107 15.56 -2.30 -10.05
N ILE A 108 14.51 -2.48 -9.26
CA ILE A 108 13.64 -3.65 -9.29
C ILE A 108 12.18 -3.19 -9.47
N ASN A 109 11.49 -3.81 -10.42
CA ASN A 109 10.05 -3.73 -10.54
C ASN A 109 9.44 -5.14 -10.59
N CYS A 110 8.75 -5.51 -9.52
CA CYS A 110 8.04 -6.78 -9.40
C CYS A 110 6.53 -6.60 -9.12
N LYS A 111 5.98 -5.45 -9.52
CA LYS A 111 4.56 -5.14 -9.37
C LYS A 111 3.68 -6.29 -9.87
N LYS A 112 2.59 -6.60 -9.14
CA LYS A 112 1.63 -7.66 -9.49
C LYS A 112 2.23 -9.06 -9.60
N CYS A 113 3.28 -9.36 -8.86
CA CYS A 113 3.75 -10.73 -8.67
C CYS A 113 3.20 -11.30 -7.37
N PRO A 114 2.75 -12.56 -7.33
CA PRO A 114 2.24 -13.20 -6.10
C PRO A 114 3.39 -13.64 -5.17
N LEU A 115 4.39 -12.75 -4.97
CA LEU A 115 5.52 -13.00 -4.07
C LEU A 115 5.02 -13.15 -2.64
N THR A 116 5.53 -14.14 -1.92
CA THR A 116 5.22 -14.32 -0.50
C THR A 116 6.20 -13.60 0.43
N SER A 117 7.39 -13.28 -0.07
CA SER A 117 8.41 -12.47 0.61
C SER A 117 9.40 -11.90 -0.38
N LEU A 118 10.14 -10.85 0.02
CA LEU A 118 11.21 -10.28 -0.79
C LEU A 118 12.34 -9.78 0.12
N ASP A 119 13.55 -10.31 -0.08
CA ASP A 119 14.76 -9.90 0.64
C ASP A 119 15.75 -9.24 -0.31
N CYS A 120 15.86 -7.92 -0.22
CA CYS A 120 16.82 -7.08 -0.93
C CYS A 120 17.88 -6.48 -0.02
N SER A 121 17.97 -6.91 1.26
CA SER A 121 18.82 -6.29 2.29
C SER A 121 20.30 -6.25 1.92
N GLN A 122 20.75 -7.18 1.08
CA GLN A 122 22.16 -7.29 0.64
C GLN A 122 22.44 -6.61 -0.70
N LEU A 123 21.46 -5.91 -1.30
CA LEU A 123 21.62 -5.22 -2.57
C LEU A 123 22.02 -3.76 -2.36
N ASN A 124 23.27 -3.54 -1.99
CA ASN A 124 23.76 -2.22 -1.53
C ASN A 124 23.69 -1.10 -2.59
N LEU A 125 23.53 -1.43 -3.87
CA LEU A 125 23.37 -0.47 -4.97
C LEU A 125 21.90 -0.21 -5.33
N LEU A 126 20.97 -0.95 -4.72
CA LEU A 126 19.54 -0.78 -5.00
C LEU A 126 19.05 0.56 -4.48
N THR A 127 18.54 1.37 -5.41
CA THR A 127 17.98 2.70 -5.10
C THR A 127 16.48 2.81 -5.39
N ASN A 128 15.94 1.99 -6.29
CA ASN A 128 14.56 2.09 -6.73
C ASN A 128 13.87 0.74 -6.70
N ILE A 129 12.72 0.67 -6.05
CA ILE A 129 11.91 -0.55 -6.01
C ILE A 129 10.42 -0.26 -6.17
N ASP A 130 9.75 -1.11 -6.97
CA ASP A 130 8.29 -1.16 -7.07
C ASP A 130 7.81 -2.60 -6.83
N PHE A 131 7.07 -2.80 -5.74
CA PHE A 131 6.41 -4.04 -5.36
C PHE A 131 4.91 -3.87 -5.17
N SER A 132 4.34 -2.89 -5.86
CA SER A 132 2.89 -2.62 -5.85
C SER A 132 2.09 -3.87 -6.16
N GLU A 133 0.96 -4.04 -5.47
CA GLU A 133 0.02 -5.14 -5.69
C GLU A 133 0.62 -6.55 -5.52
N CYS A 134 1.73 -6.69 -4.77
CA CYS A 134 2.28 -7.98 -4.35
C CYS A 134 1.51 -8.53 -3.13
N ASN A 135 0.23 -8.81 -3.31
CA ASN A 135 -0.77 -9.02 -2.24
C ASN A 135 -0.61 -10.35 -1.47
N GLN A 136 0.38 -11.19 -1.79
CA GLN A 136 0.68 -12.41 -1.05
C GLN A 136 1.79 -12.19 0.00
N MET A 137 2.45 -11.03 0.00
CA MET A 137 3.38 -10.67 1.07
C MET A 137 2.62 -10.15 2.28
N GLU A 138 2.83 -10.77 3.42
CA GLU A 138 2.26 -10.35 4.71
C GLU A 138 3.12 -9.28 5.40
N ASP A 139 4.42 -9.29 5.12
CA ASP A 139 5.40 -8.37 5.70
C ASP A 139 5.97 -7.40 4.66
N PHE A 140 6.42 -6.23 5.15
CA PHE A 140 7.18 -5.29 4.35
C PHE A 140 8.52 -5.90 3.92
N PRO A 141 8.97 -5.74 2.65
CA PRO A 141 10.21 -6.32 2.16
C PRO A 141 11.44 -5.82 2.95
N LYS A 142 12.46 -6.68 3.06
CA LYS A 142 13.75 -6.26 3.62
C LYS A 142 14.53 -5.47 2.56
N LEU A 143 14.71 -4.18 2.80
CA LEU A 143 15.37 -3.26 1.86
C LEU A 143 16.74 -2.78 2.39
N PRO A 144 17.68 -2.39 1.51
CA PRO A 144 18.94 -1.80 1.93
C PRO A 144 18.75 -0.35 2.40
N LYS A 145 19.63 0.13 3.26
CA LYS A 145 19.56 1.50 3.81
C LYS A 145 19.65 2.61 2.76
N GLY A 146 20.33 2.36 1.64
CA GLY A 146 20.53 3.32 0.55
C GLY A 146 19.36 3.44 -0.43
N ILE A 147 18.19 2.86 -0.10
CA ILE A 147 16.99 2.97 -0.96
C ILE A 147 16.54 4.44 -1.05
N LYS A 148 16.22 4.92 -2.27
CA LYS A 148 15.81 6.29 -2.54
C LYS A 148 14.36 6.42 -2.97
N SER A 149 13.83 5.38 -3.62
CA SER A 149 12.47 5.39 -4.14
C SER A 149 11.76 4.07 -3.83
N ILE A 150 10.64 4.16 -3.14
CA ILE A 150 9.75 3.04 -2.84
C ILE A 150 8.39 3.33 -3.47
N THR A 151 7.91 2.38 -4.28
CA THR A 151 6.54 2.36 -4.80
C THR A 151 5.86 1.07 -4.34
N CYS A 152 4.70 1.20 -3.69
CA CYS A 152 3.97 0.08 -3.08
C CYS A 152 2.45 0.32 -3.08
N GLU A 153 1.89 0.63 -4.25
CA GLU A 153 0.44 0.80 -4.41
C GLU A 153 -0.32 -0.47 -3.96
N ARG A 154 -1.44 -0.30 -3.24
CA ARG A 154 -2.27 -1.40 -2.71
C ARG A 154 -1.47 -2.45 -1.96
N PHE A 155 -0.63 -1.98 -1.04
CA PHE A 155 0.23 -2.83 -0.22
C PHE A 155 0.09 -2.46 1.27
N PRO A 156 -0.95 -2.95 1.98
CA PRO A 156 -1.21 -2.62 3.38
C PRO A 156 -0.06 -2.88 4.37
N PRO A 157 0.82 -3.89 4.17
CA PRO A 157 1.93 -4.13 5.10
C PRO A 157 2.91 -2.96 5.29
N ILE A 158 2.87 -1.93 4.42
CA ILE A 158 3.67 -0.71 4.64
C ILE A 158 3.30 0.01 5.95
N ALA A 159 2.10 -0.19 6.47
CA ALA A 159 1.69 0.40 7.76
C ALA A 159 2.60 -0.01 8.93
N ASN A 160 3.25 -1.18 8.82
CA ASN A 160 4.17 -1.73 9.82
C ASN A 160 5.64 -1.44 9.50
N ALA A 161 5.94 -0.74 8.41
CA ALA A 161 7.32 -0.45 8.00
C ALA A 161 7.95 0.63 8.87
N ASP A 162 9.15 0.38 9.37
CA ASP A 162 9.97 1.43 9.98
C ASP A 162 10.76 2.18 8.90
N LEU A 163 10.16 3.25 8.39
CA LEU A 163 10.77 4.07 7.34
C LEU A 163 12.01 4.86 7.82
N SER A 164 12.27 4.95 9.13
CA SER A 164 13.49 5.57 9.66
C SER A 164 14.76 4.78 9.33
N LEU A 165 14.62 3.52 8.91
CA LEU A 165 15.73 2.69 8.44
C LEU A 165 16.27 3.13 7.07
N PHE A 166 15.57 4.02 6.36
CA PHE A 166 15.90 4.47 5.00
C PHE A 166 16.23 5.97 4.97
N PRO A 167 17.39 6.40 5.49
CA PRO A 167 17.72 7.82 5.61
C PRO A 167 17.84 8.54 4.26
N ASP A 168 18.11 7.81 3.18
CA ASP A 168 18.25 8.35 1.81
C ASP A 168 16.93 8.36 1.03
N LEU A 169 15.79 7.99 1.65
CA LEU A 169 14.49 7.94 0.99
C LEU A 169 14.02 9.33 0.58
N THR A 170 13.88 9.55 -0.72
CA THR A 170 13.42 10.81 -1.33
C THR A 170 12.05 10.70 -1.97
N ASN A 171 11.64 9.51 -2.37
CA ASN A 171 10.38 9.29 -3.10
C ASN A 171 9.59 8.14 -2.46
N LEU A 172 8.40 8.43 -1.96
CA LEU A 172 7.48 7.44 -1.43
C LEU A 172 6.14 7.52 -2.16
N LYS A 173 5.75 6.41 -2.81
CA LYS A 173 4.43 6.25 -3.43
C LYS A 173 3.73 5.06 -2.78
N ALA A 174 2.77 5.34 -1.92
CA ALA A 174 1.97 4.36 -1.18
C ALA A 174 0.46 4.66 -1.28
N PRO A 175 -0.11 4.79 -2.51
CA PRO A 175 -1.54 5.02 -2.65
C PRO A 175 -2.33 3.73 -2.39
N TYR A 176 -3.54 3.88 -1.81
CA TYR A 176 -4.46 2.77 -1.53
C TYR A 176 -3.88 1.67 -0.62
N CYS A 177 -3.03 2.04 0.34
CA CYS A 177 -2.38 1.10 1.26
C CYS A 177 -3.13 0.93 2.58
N GLU A 178 -4.36 1.43 2.69
CA GLU A 178 -5.20 1.37 3.89
C GLU A 178 -4.58 2.04 5.14
N LEU A 179 -3.63 2.95 4.93
CA LEU A 179 -2.95 3.67 6.00
C LEU A 179 -3.95 4.52 6.80
N LYS A 180 -3.96 4.38 8.12
CA LYS A 180 -4.75 5.21 9.04
C LYS A 180 -3.94 6.38 9.61
N ALA A 181 -2.62 6.29 9.55
CA ALA A 181 -1.68 7.33 9.98
C ALA A 181 -0.39 7.27 9.13
N PHE A 182 0.34 8.37 9.10
CA PHE A 182 1.66 8.45 8.49
C PHE A 182 2.55 9.36 9.34
N ASP A 183 3.68 8.84 9.81
CA ASP A 183 4.67 9.59 10.59
C ASP A 183 5.76 10.16 9.67
N ALA A 184 5.57 11.39 9.23
CA ALA A 184 6.52 12.08 8.35
C ALA A 184 7.90 12.33 9.01
N SER A 185 7.97 12.31 10.34
CA SER A 185 9.25 12.51 11.06
C SER A 185 10.28 11.42 10.76
N LYS A 186 9.83 10.27 10.28
CA LYS A 186 10.65 9.12 9.87
C LYS A 186 11.33 9.28 8.51
N CYS A 187 10.88 10.24 7.68
CA CYS A 187 11.27 10.35 6.27
C CYS A 187 11.67 11.79 5.88
N ARG A 188 12.55 12.43 6.64
CA ARG A 188 12.84 13.88 6.53
C ARG A 188 13.42 14.34 5.19
N ASN A 189 13.96 13.41 4.40
CA ASN A 189 14.56 13.71 3.10
C ASN A 189 13.59 13.54 1.91
N LEU A 190 12.30 13.32 2.18
CA LEU A 190 11.32 13.19 1.11
C LEU A 190 11.23 14.45 0.25
N VAL A 191 11.25 14.23 -1.05
CA VAL A 191 11.03 15.21 -2.12
C VAL A 191 9.67 14.98 -2.78
N SER A 192 9.22 13.73 -2.85
CA SER A 192 7.93 13.35 -3.43
C SER A 192 7.19 12.39 -2.51
N LEU A 193 5.90 12.67 -2.28
CA LEU A 193 5.03 11.90 -1.41
C LEU A 193 3.66 11.71 -2.05
N ASN A 194 3.27 10.45 -2.29
CA ASN A 194 1.92 10.09 -2.69
C ASN A 194 1.31 9.15 -1.67
N LEU A 195 0.27 9.59 -0.96
CA LEU A 195 -0.52 8.83 0.01
C LEU A 195 -2.00 8.77 -0.41
N TRP A 196 -2.31 9.01 -1.68
CA TRP A 196 -3.67 9.09 -2.19
C TRP A 196 -4.51 7.85 -1.88
N GLY A 197 -5.78 8.06 -1.55
CA GLY A 197 -6.76 6.99 -1.36
C GLY A 197 -6.54 6.13 -0.11
N ASN A 198 -5.76 6.60 0.87
CA ASN A 198 -5.66 5.98 2.19
C ASN A 198 -6.78 6.45 3.13
N HIS A 199 -6.68 6.12 4.41
CA HIS A 199 -7.67 6.40 5.45
C HIS A 199 -7.15 7.36 6.53
N ILE A 200 -6.20 8.23 6.18
CA ILE A 200 -5.54 9.16 7.11
C ILE A 200 -6.50 10.31 7.41
N ALA A 201 -6.89 10.46 8.66
CA ALA A 201 -7.80 11.52 9.09
C ALA A 201 -7.06 12.81 9.46
N ALA A 202 -5.80 12.71 9.87
CA ALA A 202 -4.94 13.84 10.22
C ALA A 202 -3.51 13.56 9.76
N LEU A 203 -2.86 14.56 9.16
CA LEU A 203 -1.51 14.45 8.59
C LEU A 203 -0.68 15.67 8.96
N ASP A 204 0.49 15.45 9.54
CA ASP A 204 1.49 16.47 9.81
C ASP A 204 2.72 16.23 8.93
N LEU A 205 2.99 17.16 8.04
CA LEU A 205 4.15 17.14 7.15
C LEU A 205 5.25 18.13 7.58
N SER A 206 5.13 18.70 8.77
CA SER A 206 6.14 19.61 9.31
C SER A 206 7.51 18.92 9.38
N GLY A 207 8.56 19.66 9.02
CA GLY A 207 9.93 19.10 8.98
C GLY A 207 10.32 18.39 7.70
N LEU A 208 9.41 18.23 6.71
CA LEU A 208 9.73 17.75 5.37
C LEU A 208 10.21 18.93 4.47
N ASN A 209 11.34 19.54 4.82
CA ASN A 209 11.82 20.78 4.21
C ASN A 209 12.22 20.65 2.73
N HIS A 210 12.34 19.43 2.21
CA HIS A 210 12.74 19.15 0.83
C HIS A 210 11.55 18.73 -0.06
N LEU A 211 10.34 18.64 0.53
CA LEU A 211 9.17 18.16 -0.18
C LEU A 211 8.73 19.17 -1.25
N ASP A 212 8.69 18.72 -2.50
CA ASP A 212 8.15 19.51 -3.60
C ASP A 212 6.61 19.48 -3.54
N TYR A 213 5.98 20.60 -3.28
CA TYR A 213 4.52 20.71 -3.12
C TYR A 213 3.74 20.22 -4.35
N LYS A 214 4.32 20.27 -5.57
CA LYS A 214 3.72 19.74 -6.79
C LYS A 214 3.76 18.20 -6.86
N SER A 215 4.59 17.59 -6.02
CA SER A 215 4.78 16.14 -5.91
C SER A 215 4.11 15.56 -4.66
N VAL A 216 3.20 16.32 -4.03
CA VAL A 216 2.38 15.88 -2.90
C VAL A 216 0.99 15.54 -3.37
N ASP A 217 0.56 14.30 -3.12
CA ASP A 217 -0.76 13.81 -3.49
C ASP A 217 -1.34 13.04 -2.29
N THR A 218 -2.24 13.68 -1.55
CA THR A 218 -2.71 13.20 -0.24
C THR A 218 -4.22 13.12 -0.02
N PRO A 219 -5.11 13.19 -1.04
CA PRO A 219 -6.55 13.00 -0.78
C PRO A 219 -6.86 11.67 -0.12
N GLN A 220 -7.71 11.70 0.91
CA GLN A 220 -8.06 10.54 1.74
C GLN A 220 -9.54 10.22 1.63
N LYS A 221 -9.90 8.98 1.95
CA LYS A 221 -11.30 8.56 2.09
C LYS A 221 -11.47 7.78 3.39
N ILE A 222 -12.26 8.32 4.32
CA ILE A 222 -12.50 7.69 5.61
C ILE A 222 -13.99 7.36 5.78
N THR A 223 -14.28 6.36 6.62
CA THR A 223 -15.64 6.06 7.07
C THR A 223 -15.71 6.27 8.57
N LEU A 224 -16.61 7.13 9.01
CA LEU A 224 -16.81 7.44 10.41
C LEU A 224 -18.02 6.72 10.97
N GLY A 225 -17.95 6.31 12.22
CA GLY A 225 -19.12 5.88 12.99
C GLY A 225 -20.06 7.06 13.22
N ALA A 226 -21.34 6.87 12.99
CA ALA A 226 -22.37 7.88 13.18
C ALA A 226 -23.47 7.37 14.12
N GLU A 227 -23.85 8.18 15.11
CA GLU A 227 -24.97 7.91 16.00
C GLU A 227 -25.93 9.11 16.07
N ARG A 228 -27.19 8.85 16.44
CA ARG A 228 -28.12 9.93 16.73
C ARG A 228 -27.84 10.51 18.11
N ILE A 229 -27.79 11.84 18.21
CA ILE A 229 -27.60 12.50 19.50
C ILE A 229 -28.87 12.31 20.36
N PRO A 230 -28.76 11.75 21.56
CA PRO A 230 -29.90 11.57 22.48
C PRO A 230 -30.66 12.88 22.67
N ASN A 231 -32.00 12.81 22.67
CA ASN A 231 -32.89 13.97 22.81
C ASN A 231 -32.80 15.07 21.74
N LYS A 232 -32.04 14.82 20.64
CA LYS A 232 -31.95 15.71 19.46
C LYS A 232 -32.17 14.89 18.19
N SER A 233 -33.40 14.47 17.95
CA SER A 233 -33.77 13.46 16.94
C SER A 233 -33.34 13.78 15.50
N SER A 234 -33.03 15.05 15.20
CA SER A 234 -32.57 15.48 13.87
C SER A 234 -31.05 15.54 13.75
N LEU A 235 -30.30 15.38 14.85
CA LEU A 235 -28.85 15.54 14.84
C LEU A 235 -28.12 14.20 14.94
N TRP A 236 -27.06 14.11 14.18
CA TRP A 236 -26.12 13.00 14.19
C TRP A 236 -24.75 13.48 14.65
N ARG A 237 -24.03 12.64 15.41
CA ARG A 237 -22.62 12.81 15.73
C ARG A 237 -21.81 11.80 14.95
N LEU A 238 -20.71 12.27 14.31
CA LEU A 238 -19.72 11.44 13.64
C LEU A 238 -18.42 11.55 14.41
N TYR A 239 -17.94 10.45 14.93
CA TYR A 239 -16.73 10.40 15.72
C TYR A 239 -15.49 10.45 14.83
N LEU A 240 -14.66 11.47 15.02
CA LEU A 240 -13.34 11.56 14.40
C LEU A 240 -12.33 10.74 15.21
N PRO A 241 -11.28 10.21 14.59
CA PRO A 241 -10.15 9.63 15.31
C PRO A 241 -9.53 10.61 16.30
N GLU A 242 -9.04 10.12 17.44
CA GLU A 242 -8.52 10.94 18.55
C GLU A 242 -7.34 11.83 18.15
N ASN A 243 -6.56 11.43 17.12
CA ASN A 243 -5.44 12.21 16.60
C ASN A 243 -5.87 13.40 15.72
N VAL A 244 -7.16 13.63 15.50
CA VAL A 244 -7.64 14.77 14.72
C VAL A 244 -7.76 16.00 15.62
N ASP A 245 -6.95 17.02 15.33
CA ASP A 245 -7.05 18.33 15.96
C ASP A 245 -8.06 19.21 15.21
N LEU A 246 -9.19 19.54 15.84
CA LEU A 246 -10.22 20.38 15.23
C LEU A 246 -9.71 21.76 14.84
N GLY A 247 -8.68 22.28 15.52
CA GLY A 247 -8.03 23.56 15.20
C GLY A 247 -7.27 23.52 13.86
N LYS A 248 -6.96 22.35 13.37
CA LYS A 248 -6.31 22.14 12.06
C LYS A 248 -7.29 21.90 10.91
N ILE A 249 -8.58 21.76 11.19
CA ILE A 249 -9.60 21.71 10.13
C ILE A 249 -9.76 23.12 9.57
N TYR A 250 -9.31 23.30 8.32
CA TYR A 250 -9.35 24.59 7.64
C TYR A 250 -10.74 24.95 7.13
N SER A 251 -11.39 23.98 6.52
CA SER A 251 -12.77 24.10 6.02
C SER A 251 -13.44 22.74 5.96
N TYR A 252 -14.76 22.72 5.94
CA TYR A 252 -15.56 21.52 5.70
C TYR A 252 -16.87 21.91 5.02
N ASP A 253 -17.40 21.02 4.18
CA ASP A 253 -18.64 21.25 3.46
C ASP A 253 -19.25 19.93 2.99
N TYR A 254 -20.56 19.93 2.77
CA TYR A 254 -21.24 18.81 2.13
C TYR A 254 -20.78 18.65 0.66
N THR A 255 -20.67 17.42 0.20
CA THR A 255 -20.35 17.13 -1.21
C THR A 255 -21.55 17.32 -2.13
N ASP A 256 -22.78 17.34 -1.57
CA ASP A 256 -24.02 17.54 -2.29
C ASP A 256 -24.51 18.98 -2.12
N ASP A 257 -24.82 19.66 -3.23
CA ASP A 257 -25.32 21.02 -3.27
C ASP A 257 -26.70 21.19 -2.58
N VAL A 258 -27.52 20.17 -2.56
CA VAL A 258 -28.82 20.18 -1.85
C VAL A 258 -28.56 20.13 -0.35
N ALA A 259 -27.70 19.22 0.10
CA ALA A 259 -27.32 19.12 1.51
C ALA A 259 -26.69 20.43 2.02
N ARG A 260 -25.79 21.03 1.22
CA ARG A 260 -25.13 22.30 1.54
C ARG A 260 -26.11 23.45 1.78
N ARG A 261 -27.25 23.49 1.08
CA ARG A 261 -28.23 24.59 1.18
C ARG A 261 -29.17 24.44 2.37
N TYR A 262 -29.48 23.24 2.80
CA TYR A 262 -30.57 22.99 3.74
C TYR A 262 -30.13 22.39 5.08
N TYR A 263 -28.89 21.87 5.14
CA TYR A 263 -28.44 21.15 6.31
C TYR A 263 -27.24 21.83 6.97
N SER A 264 -27.09 21.63 8.27
CA SER A 264 -25.97 22.16 9.06
C SER A 264 -24.93 21.09 9.33
N LEU A 265 -23.67 21.49 9.26
CA LEU A 265 -22.51 20.69 9.62
C LEU A 265 -21.58 21.60 10.46
N TYR A 266 -21.12 21.11 11.61
CA TYR A 266 -20.15 21.81 12.45
C TYR A 266 -19.30 20.82 13.24
N THR A 267 -18.19 21.29 13.81
CA THR A 267 -17.27 20.50 14.63
C THR A 267 -17.45 20.83 16.10
N GLU A 268 -17.29 19.84 16.98
CA GLU A 268 -17.25 20.00 18.42
C GLU A 268 -16.36 18.96 19.09
N TYR A 269 -15.86 19.26 20.31
CA TYR A 269 -15.34 18.24 21.20
C TYR A 269 -16.47 17.69 22.06
N PHE A 270 -16.68 16.38 21.98
CA PHE A 270 -17.66 15.67 22.77
C PHE A 270 -16.99 14.97 23.94
N THR A 271 -17.57 15.06 25.15
CA THR A 271 -17.11 14.31 26.32
C THR A 271 -17.95 13.05 26.46
N GLY A 272 -17.33 11.88 26.35
CA GLY A 272 -17.97 10.59 26.55
C GLY A 272 -18.32 10.34 28.05
N ASP A 273 -19.02 9.24 28.32
CA ASP A 273 -19.35 8.82 29.69
C ASP A 273 -18.09 8.47 30.51
N ASP A 274 -16.99 8.15 29.85
CA ASP A 274 -15.65 7.92 30.40
C ASP A 274 -14.89 9.22 30.77
N GLY A 275 -15.49 10.40 30.51
CA GLY A 275 -14.88 11.70 30.74
C GLY A 275 -13.84 12.13 29.71
N ILE A 276 -13.61 11.35 28.65
CA ILE A 276 -12.63 11.66 27.59
C ILE A 276 -13.27 12.57 26.53
N GLN A 277 -12.56 13.65 26.18
CA GLN A 277 -12.96 14.54 25.08
C GLN A 277 -12.51 13.97 23.73
N ARG A 278 -13.44 13.82 22.81
CA ARG A 278 -13.21 13.32 21.45
C ARG A 278 -13.64 14.33 20.40
N PRO A 279 -12.87 14.54 19.33
CA PRO A 279 -13.28 15.39 18.23
C PRO A 279 -14.43 14.75 17.46
N SER A 280 -15.39 15.54 17.03
CA SER A 280 -16.53 15.06 16.25
C SER A 280 -17.08 16.10 15.29
N PHE A 281 -17.73 15.62 14.22
CA PHE A 281 -18.67 16.42 13.46
C PHE A 281 -20.10 16.20 13.96
N VAL A 282 -20.90 17.25 13.92
CA VAL A 282 -22.34 17.20 14.14
C VAL A 282 -23.06 17.65 12.89
N ALA A 283 -23.98 16.82 12.40
CA ALA A 283 -24.75 17.05 11.19
C ALA A 283 -26.23 16.81 11.43
N ASN A 284 -27.12 17.60 10.81
CA ASN A 284 -28.56 17.35 10.86
C ASN A 284 -29.10 16.54 9.66
N HIS A 285 -28.23 16.17 8.71
CA HIS A 285 -28.52 15.27 7.63
C HIS A 285 -27.35 14.31 7.41
N LEU A 286 -27.64 13.03 7.22
CA LEU A 286 -26.66 12.02 6.79
C LEU A 286 -27.27 11.14 5.70
N ASP A 287 -26.55 11.02 4.60
CA ASP A 287 -26.74 9.97 3.61
C ASP A 287 -25.72 8.86 3.91
N LEU A 288 -26.20 7.73 4.48
CA LEU A 288 -25.33 6.64 4.94
C LEU A 288 -24.75 5.81 3.79
N ASP A 289 -25.21 6.00 2.56
CA ASP A 289 -24.82 5.22 1.39
C ASP A 289 -23.78 5.93 0.53
N ASN A 290 -23.59 7.25 0.69
CA ASN A 290 -22.70 8.08 -0.13
C ASN A 290 -21.70 8.87 0.70
N ASN A 291 -20.70 9.46 0.03
CA ASN A 291 -19.83 10.44 0.66
C ASN A 291 -20.64 11.66 1.08
N LEU A 292 -20.57 12.01 2.37
CA LEU A 292 -21.42 13.06 2.95
C LEU A 292 -20.84 14.45 2.79
N PHE A 293 -19.55 14.57 3.08
CA PHE A 293 -18.85 15.85 3.10
C PHE A 293 -17.36 15.67 2.91
N VAL A 294 -16.66 16.74 2.68
CA VAL A 294 -15.20 16.83 2.66
C VAL A 294 -14.75 17.82 3.72
N TYR A 295 -13.65 17.53 4.38
CA TYR A 295 -12.92 18.53 5.15
C TYR A 295 -11.48 18.64 4.69
N ASN A 296 -10.94 19.86 4.81
CA ASN A 296 -9.56 20.16 4.48
C ASN A 296 -8.77 20.27 5.77
N TYR A 297 -7.72 19.46 5.89
CA TYR A 297 -6.87 19.41 7.07
C TYR A 297 -5.50 20.05 6.81
N LYS A 298 -5.07 20.95 7.70
CA LYS A 298 -3.78 21.64 7.61
C LYS A 298 -2.64 20.65 7.88
N THR A 299 -1.70 20.54 6.94
CA THR A 299 -0.57 19.61 7.04
C THR A 299 0.67 20.21 7.69
N ASN A 300 0.65 21.51 8.02
CA ASN A 300 1.81 22.30 8.47
C ASN A 300 2.98 22.34 7.48
N LEU A 301 2.75 22.03 6.21
CA LEU A 301 3.72 22.19 5.14
C LEU A 301 3.38 23.41 4.31
N PHE A 302 4.31 24.35 4.23
CA PHE A 302 4.12 25.64 3.52
C PHE A 302 5.00 25.68 2.29
N TYR A 303 4.48 26.33 1.24
CA TYR A 303 5.20 26.63 0.00
C TYR A 303 4.95 28.06 -0.43
N GLU A 304 5.82 28.63 -1.26
CA GLU A 304 5.66 29.95 -1.80
C GLU A 304 5.11 29.91 -3.23
N GLU A 305 4.04 30.66 -3.49
CA GLU A 305 3.45 30.80 -4.82
C GLU A 305 3.02 32.26 -5.00
N GLU A 306 3.49 32.89 -6.08
CA GLU A 306 3.22 34.30 -6.41
C GLU A 306 3.57 35.28 -5.26
N GLY A 307 4.66 34.99 -4.52
CA GLY A 307 5.11 35.82 -3.38
C GLY A 307 4.24 35.70 -2.13
N LYS A 308 3.37 34.70 -2.05
CA LYS A 308 2.54 34.39 -0.88
C LYS A 308 2.85 33.01 -0.34
N GLN A 309 2.96 32.91 0.98
CA GLN A 309 3.00 31.62 1.65
C GLN A 309 1.62 30.96 1.59
N LYS A 310 1.56 29.73 1.10
CA LYS A 310 0.38 28.89 1.09
C LYS A 310 0.68 27.58 1.84
N GLU A 311 -0.32 27.04 2.49
CA GLU A 311 -0.23 25.74 3.18
C GLU A 311 -0.81 24.64 2.30
N ILE A 312 -0.15 23.47 2.26
CA ILE A 312 -0.72 22.27 1.65
C ILE A 312 -1.84 21.77 2.56
N LEU A 313 -3.01 21.59 1.97
CA LEU A 313 -4.18 21.04 2.62
C LEU A 313 -4.38 19.59 2.15
N MET A 314 -4.77 18.71 3.06
CA MET A 314 -5.19 17.35 2.75
C MET A 314 -6.71 17.31 2.69
N ASP A 315 -7.26 16.89 1.56
CA ASP A 315 -8.69 16.67 1.39
C ASP A 315 -9.08 15.31 1.99
N VAL A 316 -10.05 15.30 2.89
CA VAL A 316 -10.57 14.08 3.51
C VAL A 316 -12.05 13.95 3.18
N TYR A 317 -12.37 12.98 2.33
CA TYR A 317 -13.72 12.62 1.95
C TYR A 317 -14.31 11.68 2.99
N VAL A 318 -15.42 12.06 3.58
CA VAL A 318 -16.06 11.34 4.68
C VAL A 318 -17.32 10.63 4.21
N ALA A 319 -17.39 9.33 4.48
CA ALA A 319 -18.62 8.54 4.50
C ALA A 319 -19.02 8.26 5.95
N ALA A 320 -20.29 7.97 6.21
CA ALA A 320 -20.76 7.59 7.54
C ALA A 320 -21.35 6.18 7.54
N LYS A 321 -21.21 5.49 8.65
CA LYS A 321 -21.86 4.22 8.93
C LYS A 321 -22.58 4.33 10.27
N GLN A 322 -23.88 4.03 10.27
CA GLN A 322 -24.65 4.01 11.53
C GLN A 322 -24.09 2.96 12.48
N VAL A 323 -23.87 3.37 13.71
CA VAL A 323 -23.50 2.47 14.80
C VAL A 323 -24.69 2.28 15.73
N PRO A 324 -24.89 1.08 16.30
CA PRO A 324 -25.92 0.85 17.32
C PRO A 324 -25.70 1.79 18.50
N SER A 325 -26.76 2.44 18.98
CA SER A 325 -26.70 3.30 20.16
C SER A 325 -26.20 2.50 21.37
N GLY A 326 -25.13 2.96 22.01
CA GLY A 326 -24.50 2.31 23.17
C GLY A 326 -23.19 1.58 22.89
N VAL A 327 -22.61 1.72 21.69
CA VAL A 327 -21.28 1.18 21.36
C VAL A 327 -20.28 2.33 21.25
N GLU A 328 -19.49 2.55 22.31
CA GLU A 328 -18.48 3.62 22.38
C GLU A 328 -17.21 3.38 21.52
N ASP A 329 -17.06 2.24 20.82
CA ASP A 329 -15.81 1.86 20.19
C ASP A 329 -15.96 1.44 18.73
N LEU A 330 -16.00 2.43 17.79
CA LEU A 330 -15.75 2.16 16.38
C LEU A 330 -14.52 2.91 15.80
N ALA A 331 -13.83 3.68 16.62
CA ALA A 331 -12.58 4.35 16.22
C ALA A 331 -11.34 3.45 16.37
N ALA A 332 -11.43 2.37 17.14
CA ALA A 332 -10.37 1.37 17.24
C ALA A 332 -10.90 0.03 16.72
N GLU A 333 -10.45 -0.40 15.54
CA GLU A 333 -10.45 -1.83 15.25
C GLU A 333 -9.66 -2.50 16.37
N LYS A 334 -10.39 -3.24 17.24
CA LYS A 334 -9.76 -3.97 18.33
C LYS A 334 -8.72 -4.91 17.76
N THR A 335 -7.47 -4.66 18.04
CA THR A 335 -6.40 -5.55 17.59
C THR A 335 -6.55 -6.88 18.32
N VAL A 336 -6.66 -7.96 17.58
CA VAL A 336 -6.77 -9.31 18.14
C VAL A 336 -5.45 -9.65 18.82
N LYS A 337 -5.50 -9.87 20.13
CA LYS A 337 -4.37 -10.34 20.92
C LYS A 337 -4.16 -11.85 20.75
N GLY A 338 -5.25 -12.60 20.61
CA GLY A 338 -5.23 -14.03 20.41
C GLY A 338 -6.63 -14.61 20.30
N VAL A 339 -6.70 -15.83 19.82
CA VAL A 339 -7.94 -16.62 19.78
C VAL A 339 -7.73 -17.89 20.57
N VAL A 340 -8.65 -18.19 21.45
CA VAL A 340 -8.64 -19.38 22.31
C VAL A 340 -9.94 -20.15 22.13
N TYR A 341 -9.88 -21.46 22.16
CA TYR A 341 -11.04 -22.33 22.00
C TYR A 341 -11.32 -23.09 23.30
N TYR A 342 -12.58 -23.20 23.65
CA TYR A 342 -13.04 -23.97 24.80
C TYR A 342 -13.98 -25.07 24.32
N ASP A 343 -13.83 -26.30 24.84
CA ASP A 343 -14.81 -27.36 24.66
C ASP A 343 -16.01 -27.16 25.61
N LEU A 344 -16.99 -28.08 25.55
CA LEU A 344 -18.18 -28.02 26.42
C LEU A 344 -17.89 -28.29 27.90
N GLN A 345 -16.70 -28.82 28.23
CA GLN A 345 -16.23 -29.04 29.58
C GLN A 345 -15.39 -27.87 30.12
N GLY A 346 -15.10 -26.87 29.28
CA GLY A 346 -14.32 -25.70 29.62
C GLY A 346 -12.81 -25.87 29.49
N HIS A 347 -12.33 -26.94 28.83
CA HIS A 347 -10.89 -27.07 28.52
C HIS A 347 -10.48 -26.07 27.46
N GLU A 348 -9.33 -25.45 27.65
CA GLU A 348 -8.76 -24.41 26.78
C GLU A 348 -7.78 -25.01 25.78
N SER A 349 -7.77 -24.48 24.54
CA SER A 349 -6.82 -24.86 23.48
C SER A 349 -6.57 -23.69 22.52
N ALA A 350 -5.37 -23.61 21.95
CA ALA A 350 -5.03 -22.67 20.87
C ALA A 350 -5.58 -23.10 19.49
N VAL A 351 -6.08 -24.34 19.39
CA VAL A 351 -6.69 -24.89 18.17
C VAL A 351 -8.07 -25.48 18.52
N PRO A 352 -9.05 -25.45 17.59
CA PRO A 352 -10.38 -25.98 17.86
C PRO A 352 -10.35 -27.48 18.14
N PHE A 353 -11.14 -27.91 19.13
CA PHE A 353 -11.45 -29.33 19.37
C PHE A 353 -12.39 -29.88 18.28
N SER A 354 -12.42 -31.19 18.11
CA SER A 354 -13.43 -31.84 17.27
C SER A 354 -14.83 -31.69 17.90
N GLY A 355 -15.79 -31.16 17.13
CA GLY A 355 -17.17 -30.95 17.58
C GLY A 355 -17.46 -29.51 18.00
N PHE A 356 -18.23 -29.34 19.07
CA PHE A 356 -18.63 -28.02 19.56
C PHE A 356 -17.50 -27.33 20.29
N ASN A 357 -17.24 -26.04 19.90
CA ASN A 357 -16.30 -25.15 20.56
C ASN A 357 -16.93 -23.79 20.83
N ILE A 358 -16.42 -23.11 21.84
CA ILE A 358 -16.61 -21.68 22.04
C ILE A 358 -15.28 -21.02 21.64
N GLU A 359 -15.28 -20.33 20.54
CA GLU A 359 -14.14 -19.50 20.11
C GLU A 359 -14.20 -18.17 20.85
N VAL A 360 -13.15 -17.85 21.62
CA VAL A 360 -13.01 -16.59 22.35
C VAL A 360 -11.89 -15.78 21.71
N THR A 361 -12.23 -14.71 21.03
CA THR A 361 -11.26 -13.74 20.52
C THR A 361 -10.95 -12.74 21.63
N GLN A 362 -9.70 -12.66 22.04
CA GLN A 362 -9.20 -11.68 23.00
C GLN A 362 -8.61 -10.47 22.27
N PHE A 363 -8.88 -9.28 22.74
CA PHE A 363 -8.37 -8.04 22.16
C PHE A 363 -7.30 -7.42 23.06
N THR A 364 -6.46 -6.57 22.46
CA THR A 364 -5.36 -5.88 23.18
C THR A 364 -5.85 -4.90 24.25
N ASP A 365 -7.11 -4.45 24.17
CA ASP A 365 -7.78 -3.60 25.17
C ASP A 365 -8.28 -4.36 26.41
N GLY A 366 -8.05 -5.67 26.46
CA GLY A 366 -8.49 -6.54 27.56
C GLY A 366 -9.92 -7.06 27.43
N THR A 367 -10.67 -6.65 26.40
CA THR A 367 -12.01 -7.19 26.12
C THR A 367 -11.93 -8.52 25.39
N SER A 368 -13.03 -9.25 25.35
CA SER A 368 -13.15 -10.49 24.57
C SER A 368 -14.52 -10.62 23.92
N GLN A 369 -14.53 -11.30 22.77
CA GLN A 369 -15.75 -11.68 22.08
C GLN A 369 -15.79 -13.19 21.90
N SER A 370 -16.95 -13.82 22.15
CA SER A 370 -17.10 -15.25 21.98
C SER A 370 -18.15 -15.60 20.95
N LYS A 371 -17.89 -16.66 20.19
CA LYS A 371 -18.87 -17.25 19.26
C LYS A 371 -18.83 -18.78 19.34
N LYS A 372 -19.95 -19.41 19.02
CA LYS A 372 -20.09 -20.85 18.95
C LYS A 372 -19.69 -21.35 17.57
N ILE A 373 -18.81 -22.32 17.49
CA ILE A 373 -18.39 -22.94 16.24
C ILE A 373 -18.48 -24.45 16.33
N ILE A 374 -18.65 -25.12 15.19
CA ILE A 374 -18.59 -26.58 15.07
C ILE A 374 -17.48 -26.91 14.08
N LYS A 375 -16.54 -27.77 14.46
CA LYS A 375 -15.47 -28.29 13.60
C LYS A 375 -15.42 -29.79 13.57
#